data_39d21020b3b27a7979768849853993dd
#
_entry.id   39d21020b3b27a7979768849853993dd
#
_cell.length_a   1.000
_cell.length_b   1.000
_cell.length_c   1.000
_cell.angle_alpha   90.00
_cell.angle_beta   90.00
_cell.angle_gamma   90.00
#
_symmetry.space_group_name_H-M   'P 1'
#
loop_
_entity.id
_entity.type
_entity.pdbx_description
1 polymer ?
#
loop_
_entity_poly.entity_id
_entity_poly.type
_entity_poly.pdbx_seq_one_letter_code
_entity_poly.pdbx_strand_id
1 'polypeptide(L)'
;LFASRAVEIDPANGSIWRTLGQAQYRAGHWDAAIDALEKSVKLSKGGTADDFFFLAMAHSKRGDAKAAQRWFDKANQWVAKHRSNEFLDQCRAEAESLLGEVLEGRSKE
;
A
#
# COMPACT_ATOMS: atom_id res chain seq x y z
N LEU A 1 11.73 8.53 14.08
CA LEU A 1 10.35 8.72 13.60
C LEU A 1 9.36 8.12 14.58
N PHE A 2 8.25 8.78 14.78
CA PHE A 2 7.20 8.32 15.69
C PHE A 2 6.69 6.93 15.32
N ALA A 3 6.45 6.68 14.05
CA ALA A 3 5.90 5.40 13.60
C ALA A 3 6.86 4.24 13.88
N SER A 4 8.17 4.45 13.69
CA SER A 4 9.17 3.41 13.99
C SER A 4 9.23 3.10 15.48
N ARG A 5 9.13 4.12 16.33
CA ARG A 5 9.12 3.92 17.77
C ARG A 5 7.84 3.22 18.22
N ALA A 6 6.72 3.56 17.59
CA ALA A 6 5.44 2.94 17.94
C ALA A 6 5.45 1.44 17.67
N VAL A 7 6.08 0.97 16.57
CA VAL A 7 6.16 -0.47 16.30
C VAL A 7 7.09 -1.19 17.28
N GLU A 8 8.08 -0.50 17.83
CA GLU A 8 8.93 -1.07 18.88
C GLU A 8 8.16 -1.27 20.17
N ILE A 9 7.25 -0.37 20.50
CA ILE A 9 6.44 -0.40 21.70
C ILE A 9 5.30 -1.42 21.59
N ASP A 10 4.64 -1.46 20.43
CA ASP A 10 3.49 -2.32 20.23
C ASP A 10 3.56 -3.02 18.87
N PRO A 11 4.47 -4.00 18.72
CA PRO A 11 4.72 -4.64 17.43
C PRO A 11 3.57 -5.50 16.91
N ALA A 12 2.56 -5.79 17.75
CA ALA A 12 1.40 -6.57 17.33
C ALA A 12 0.25 -5.70 16.82
N ASN A 13 0.40 -4.39 16.82
CA ASN A 13 -0.66 -3.48 16.40
C ASN A 13 -0.56 -3.19 14.90
N GLY A 14 -1.46 -3.80 14.11
CA GLY A 14 -1.46 -3.66 12.66
C GLY A 14 -1.62 -2.22 12.20
N SER A 15 -2.43 -1.40 12.89
CA SER A 15 -2.63 0.01 12.54
C SER A 15 -1.33 0.80 12.60
N ILE A 16 -0.47 0.47 13.57
CA ILE A 16 0.82 1.15 13.72
C ILE A 16 1.73 0.76 12.55
N TRP A 17 1.74 -0.51 12.15
CA TRP A 17 2.50 -0.97 10.99
C TRP A 17 2.00 -0.30 9.70
N ARG A 18 0.69 -0.11 9.59
CA ARG A 18 0.10 0.61 8.44
C ARG A 18 0.62 2.04 8.38
N THR A 19 0.61 2.74 9.51
CA THR A 19 1.10 4.11 9.59
C THR A 19 2.57 4.18 9.20
N LEU A 20 3.38 3.25 9.71
CA LEU A 20 4.79 3.18 9.35
C LEU A 20 4.97 2.92 7.85
N GLY A 21 4.21 1.99 7.30
CA GLY A 21 4.30 1.67 5.88
C GLY A 21 3.95 2.85 4.98
N GLN A 22 2.91 3.60 5.33
CA GLN A 22 2.53 4.79 4.58
C GLN A 22 3.61 5.86 4.68
N ALA A 23 4.19 6.06 5.86
CA ALA A 23 5.29 7.02 6.06
C ALA A 23 6.53 6.61 5.27
N GLN A 24 6.89 5.33 5.27
CA GLN A 24 8.01 4.82 4.50
C GLN A 24 7.79 5.03 3.00
N TYR A 25 6.56 4.78 2.53
CA TYR A 25 6.22 5.01 1.13
C TYR A 25 6.45 6.47 0.75
N ARG A 26 5.94 7.41 1.55
CA ARG A 26 6.07 8.84 1.27
C ARG A 26 7.53 9.29 1.34
N ALA A 27 8.36 8.60 2.10
CA ALA A 27 9.80 8.88 2.18
C ALA A 27 10.61 8.26 1.03
N GLY A 28 9.97 7.47 0.19
CA GLY A 28 10.65 6.82 -0.93
C GLY A 28 11.31 5.49 -0.58
N HIS A 29 11.01 4.95 0.59
CA HIS A 29 11.57 3.67 1.04
C HIS A 29 10.60 2.54 0.70
N TRP A 30 10.58 2.16 -0.59
CA TRP A 30 9.58 1.23 -1.13
C TRP A 30 9.62 -0.15 -0.48
N ASP A 31 10.80 -0.72 -0.31
CA ASP A 31 10.95 -2.06 0.28
C ASP A 31 10.49 -2.08 1.74
N ALA A 32 10.90 -1.08 2.51
CA ALA A 32 10.50 -0.97 3.91
C ALA A 32 8.99 -0.75 4.02
N ALA A 33 8.41 0.03 3.10
CA ALA A 33 6.97 0.26 3.07
C ALA A 33 6.23 -1.05 2.80
N ILE A 34 6.68 -1.84 1.85
CA ILE A 34 6.07 -3.12 1.52
C ILE A 34 6.10 -4.05 2.72
N ASP A 35 7.24 -4.16 3.39
CA ASP A 35 7.37 -5.03 4.57
C ASP A 35 6.43 -4.61 5.69
N ALA A 36 6.36 -3.31 5.97
CA ALA A 36 5.48 -2.80 7.03
C ALA A 36 4.00 -2.99 6.68
N LEU A 37 3.63 -2.73 5.42
CA LEU A 37 2.24 -2.88 4.99
C LEU A 37 1.82 -4.34 4.97
N GLU A 38 2.70 -5.26 4.60
CA GLU A 38 2.40 -6.70 4.66
C GLU A 38 2.20 -7.15 6.10
N LYS A 39 2.96 -6.63 7.04
CA LYS A 39 2.74 -6.89 8.45
C LYS A 39 1.40 -6.35 8.92
N SER A 40 1.01 -5.16 8.45
CA SER A 40 -0.30 -4.59 8.76
C SER A 40 -1.42 -5.51 8.27
N VAL A 41 -1.32 -6.01 7.04
CA VAL A 41 -2.30 -6.93 6.47
C VAL A 41 -2.42 -8.19 7.35
N LYS A 42 -1.29 -8.75 7.72
CA LYS A 42 -1.23 -9.98 8.52
C LYS A 42 -1.84 -9.78 9.92
N LEU A 43 -1.47 -8.69 10.58
CA LEU A 43 -1.92 -8.41 11.95
C LEU A 43 -3.36 -7.92 11.99
N SER A 44 -3.88 -7.38 10.91
CA SER A 44 -5.25 -6.88 10.80
C SER A 44 -6.19 -7.89 10.16
N LYS A 45 -5.83 -9.15 10.16
CA LYS A 45 -6.66 -10.26 9.67
C LYS A 45 -7.14 -10.07 8.22
N GLY A 46 -6.20 -9.76 7.36
CA GLY A 46 -6.50 -9.60 5.93
C GLY A 46 -6.34 -8.18 5.41
N GLY A 47 -6.24 -7.20 6.30
CA GLY A 47 -5.95 -5.83 5.91
C GLY A 47 -7.17 -5.03 5.46
N THR A 48 -6.91 -3.82 5.00
CA THR A 48 -7.94 -2.90 4.51
C THR A 48 -7.48 -2.30 3.18
N ALA A 49 -8.38 -1.56 2.53
CA ALA A 49 -8.07 -0.96 1.24
C ALA A 49 -6.88 -0.01 1.29
N ASP A 50 -6.68 0.73 2.38
CA ASP A 50 -5.50 1.59 2.49
C ASP A 50 -4.20 0.78 2.43
N ASP A 51 -4.13 -0.37 3.12
CA ASP A 51 -2.97 -1.25 3.01
C ASP A 51 -2.76 -1.66 1.56
N PHE A 52 -3.82 -2.09 0.89
CA PHE A 52 -3.76 -2.62 -0.46
C PHE A 52 -3.38 -1.55 -1.49
N PHE A 53 -3.94 -0.35 -1.38
CA PHE A 53 -3.59 0.73 -2.30
C PHE A 53 -2.13 1.15 -2.13
N PHE A 54 -1.65 1.28 -0.89
CA PHE A 54 -0.25 1.63 -0.65
C PHE A 54 0.70 0.52 -1.09
N LEU A 55 0.31 -0.75 -0.93
CA LEU A 55 1.10 -1.85 -1.47
C LEU A 55 1.15 -1.79 -3.00
N ALA A 56 0.03 -1.51 -3.65
CA ALA A 56 0.00 -1.34 -5.10
C ALA A 56 0.92 -0.21 -5.54
N MET A 57 0.88 0.91 -4.84
CA MET A 57 1.72 2.06 -5.16
C MET A 57 3.21 1.75 -4.96
N ALA A 58 3.56 1.10 -3.86
CA ALA A 58 4.96 0.76 -3.56
C ALA A 58 5.53 -0.22 -4.59
N HIS A 59 4.75 -1.23 -4.98
CA HIS A 59 5.19 -2.16 -6.01
C HIS A 59 5.32 -1.47 -7.37
N SER A 60 4.42 -0.53 -7.68
CA SER A 60 4.52 0.27 -8.91
C SER A 60 5.82 1.07 -8.94
N LYS A 61 6.19 1.67 -7.83
CA LYS A 61 7.45 2.42 -7.72
C LYS A 61 8.67 1.54 -7.90
N ARG A 62 8.58 0.27 -7.53
CA ARG A 62 9.64 -0.71 -7.73
C ARG A 62 9.65 -1.30 -9.15
N GLY A 63 8.66 -0.98 -9.95
CA GLY A 63 8.55 -1.51 -11.31
C GLY A 63 7.94 -2.91 -11.39
N ASP A 64 7.33 -3.38 -10.30
CA ASP A 64 6.69 -4.70 -10.27
C ASP A 64 5.21 -4.56 -10.60
N ALA A 65 4.90 -4.54 -11.89
CA ALA A 65 3.53 -4.32 -12.36
C ALA A 65 2.58 -5.43 -11.96
N LYS A 66 3.04 -6.68 -11.92
CA LYS A 66 2.18 -7.80 -11.56
C LYS A 66 1.71 -7.73 -10.12
N ALA A 67 2.64 -7.49 -9.20
CA ALA A 67 2.30 -7.34 -7.79
C ALA A 67 1.43 -6.12 -7.57
N ALA A 68 1.75 -5.00 -8.24
CA ALA A 68 0.95 -3.78 -8.15
C ALA A 68 -0.49 -4.02 -8.58
N GLN A 69 -0.68 -4.73 -9.69
CA GLN A 69 -2.02 -5.03 -10.19
C GLN A 69 -2.80 -5.91 -9.21
N ARG A 70 -2.15 -6.93 -8.64
CA ARG A 70 -2.82 -7.81 -7.67
C ARG A 70 -3.32 -7.05 -6.46
N TRP A 71 -2.48 -6.18 -5.91
CA TRP A 71 -2.88 -5.40 -4.73
C TRP A 71 -3.94 -4.37 -5.06
N PHE A 72 -3.85 -3.76 -6.25
CA PHE A 72 -4.86 -2.81 -6.72
C PHE A 72 -6.22 -3.48 -6.88
N ASP A 73 -6.27 -4.66 -7.50
CA ASP A 73 -7.52 -5.43 -7.65
C ASP A 73 -8.10 -5.80 -6.30
N LYS A 74 -7.24 -6.20 -5.37
CA LYS A 74 -7.67 -6.56 -4.01
C LYS A 74 -8.26 -5.36 -3.28
N ALA A 75 -7.66 -4.19 -3.46
CA ALA A 75 -8.18 -2.95 -2.88
C ALA A 75 -9.56 -2.61 -3.42
N ASN A 76 -9.75 -2.74 -4.72
CA ASN A 76 -11.05 -2.47 -5.35
C ASN A 76 -12.12 -3.46 -4.91
N GLN A 77 -11.76 -4.73 -4.71
CA GLN A 77 -12.67 -5.74 -4.18
C GLN A 77 -13.11 -5.38 -2.76
N TRP A 78 -12.18 -4.92 -1.95
CA TRP A 78 -12.48 -4.50 -0.58
C TRP A 78 -13.46 -3.33 -0.57
N VAL A 79 -13.20 -2.31 -1.39
CA VAL A 79 -14.05 -1.12 -1.50
C VAL A 79 -15.46 -1.50 -1.97
N ALA A 80 -15.57 -2.46 -2.88
CA ALA A 80 -16.88 -2.92 -3.38
C ALA A 80 -17.72 -3.57 -2.29
N LYS A 81 -17.09 -4.21 -1.31
CA LYS A 81 -17.78 -4.89 -0.20
C LYS A 81 -18.03 -3.99 1.01
N HIS A 82 -17.23 -2.96 1.15
CA HIS A 82 -17.31 -2.07 2.31
C HIS A 82 -17.82 -0.71 1.85
N ARG A 83 -17.07 0.31 2.00
CA ARG A 83 -17.41 1.64 1.49
C ARG A 83 -16.12 2.37 1.17
N SER A 84 -16.18 3.19 0.15
CA SER A 84 -15.08 4.11 -0.10
C SER A 84 -15.29 5.38 0.71
N ASN A 85 -14.24 6.17 0.84
CA ASN A 85 -14.28 7.50 1.41
C ASN A 85 -13.30 8.36 0.60
N GLU A 86 -13.24 9.65 0.92
CA GLU A 86 -12.40 10.58 0.18
C GLU A 86 -10.93 10.16 0.17
N PHE A 87 -10.43 9.69 1.32
CA PHE A 87 -9.04 9.24 1.42
C PHE A 87 -8.78 8.04 0.51
N LEU A 88 -9.68 7.04 0.52
CA LEU A 88 -9.53 5.86 -0.34
C LEU A 88 -9.67 6.21 -1.81
N ASP A 89 -10.55 7.15 -2.15
CA ASP A 89 -10.70 7.61 -3.52
C ASP A 89 -9.42 8.27 -4.03
N GLN A 90 -8.75 9.06 -3.19
CA GLN A 90 -7.47 9.67 -3.51
C GLN A 90 -6.38 8.61 -3.68
N CYS A 91 -6.34 7.63 -2.79
CA CYS A 91 -5.38 6.52 -2.88
C CYS A 91 -5.58 5.72 -4.15
N ARG A 92 -6.83 5.46 -4.52
CA ARG A 92 -7.14 4.73 -5.74
C ARG A 92 -6.66 5.49 -6.98
N ALA A 93 -6.94 6.79 -7.03
CA ALA A 93 -6.53 7.62 -8.15
C ALA A 93 -5.00 7.64 -8.30
N GLU A 94 -4.29 7.76 -7.19
CA GLU A 94 -2.83 7.76 -7.19
C GLU A 94 -2.29 6.39 -7.64
N ALA A 95 -2.85 5.31 -7.10
CA ALA A 95 -2.42 3.95 -7.45
C ALA A 95 -2.68 3.66 -8.92
N GLU A 96 -3.83 4.09 -9.42
CA GLU A 96 -4.21 3.92 -10.82
C GLU A 96 -3.23 4.62 -11.76
N SER A 97 -2.87 5.86 -11.42
CA SER A 97 -1.90 6.64 -12.19
C SER A 97 -0.52 5.96 -12.21
N LEU A 98 -0.05 5.51 -11.06
CA LEU A 98 1.25 4.85 -10.95
C LEU A 98 1.27 3.51 -11.68
N LEU A 99 0.19 2.76 -11.60
CA LEU A 99 0.07 1.49 -12.32
C LEU A 99 0.13 1.72 -13.82
N GLY A 100 -0.55 2.76 -14.31
CA GLY A 100 -0.47 3.14 -15.72
C GLY A 100 0.95 3.48 -16.14
N GLU A 101 1.68 4.24 -15.32
CA GLU A 101 3.07 4.60 -15.61
C GLU A 101 3.99 3.38 -15.69
N VAL A 102 3.86 2.44 -14.75
CA VAL A 102 4.73 1.25 -14.74
C VAL A 102 4.44 0.36 -15.94
N LEU A 103 3.19 0.25 -16.34
CA LEU A 103 2.81 -0.53 -17.52
C LEU A 103 3.32 0.14 -18.80
N GLU A 104 3.20 1.47 -18.92
CA GLU A 104 3.72 2.21 -20.05
C GLU A 104 5.24 2.16 -20.13
N GLY A 105 5.92 2.30 -19.00
CA GLY A 105 7.38 2.21 -18.94
C GLY A 105 7.90 0.89 -19.46
N ARG A 106 7.20 -0.19 -19.14
CA ARG A 106 7.56 -1.52 -19.66
C ARG A 106 7.32 -1.63 -21.16
N SER A 107 6.30 -0.96 -21.66
CA SER A 107 6.00 -0.96 -23.10
C SER A 107 7.03 -0.21 -23.91
N LYS A 108 7.63 0.81 -23.33
CA LYS A 108 8.59 1.67 -24.02
C LYS A 108 9.99 1.06 -24.08
N GLU A 109 10.27 0.12 -23.22
CA GLU A 109 11.55 -0.56 -23.19
C GLU A 109 11.56 -1.80 -24.08
#